data_419b67586331a7bf1a01e4dc0599f8d3
#
_entry.id   419b67586331a7bf1a01e4dc0599f8d3
#
_cell.length_a   1.000
_cell.length_b   1.000
_cell.length_c   1.000
_cell.angle_alpha   90.00
_cell.angle_beta   90.00
_cell.angle_gamma   90.00
#
_symmetry.space_group_name_H-M   'P 1'
#
loop_
_entity.id
_entity.type
_entity.pdbx_description
1 polymer ?
#
loop_
_entity_poly.entity_id
_entity_poly.type
_entity_poly.pdbx_seq_one_letter_code
_entity_poly.pdbx_strand_id
1 'polypeptide(L)'
;MKAVYISEPGGPEALEVREVPAPVPGAGEVLIDVVAAGLNRADVQQRKGFYPPPPGASEIPGLEVSGRISGFGPGVTKPFSVGDKVVALLAGGGYAQQVAVPAGQVLRIPDGVDLVTAASLPEVAATVYSNLVMTAQLQPGETVLIHGATGGIGTMAIQLAKALGAVVATTAGTAEKVGTAKAFLGADIAINYAEENFPESLRAQNGGKGADVILDVVGAKYLGQNVDALADYGRLVVIGLQGGAKGELDLGKLLSKRAAIIATALRPRPVEEKAVIMDAVRDAVWPLLADGRIRPLVARTFPLEQVQEAHRYFDSGDHVGKILLVM
;
A
#
# COMPACT_ATOMS: atom_id res chain seq x y z
N MET A 1 -4.85 -21.34 17.38
CA MET A 1 -3.76 -20.59 16.74
C MET A 1 -3.60 -19.23 17.41
N LYS A 2 -2.40 -18.64 17.38
CA LYS A 2 -2.19 -17.27 17.85
C LYS A 2 -2.70 -16.25 16.82
N ALA A 3 -3.34 -15.19 17.30
CA ALA A 3 -3.76 -14.04 16.50
C ALA A 3 -3.75 -12.75 17.34
N VAL A 4 -3.64 -11.60 16.66
CA VAL A 4 -3.65 -10.29 17.31
C VAL A 4 -5.09 -9.75 17.35
N TYR A 5 -5.51 -9.29 18.52
CA TYR A 5 -6.77 -8.58 18.74
C TYR A 5 -6.53 -7.16 19.19
N ILE A 6 -7.49 -6.30 18.90
CA ILE A 6 -7.58 -4.94 19.43
C ILE A 6 -8.54 -5.00 20.61
N SER A 7 -8.04 -4.82 21.84
CA SER A 7 -8.86 -4.90 23.06
C SER A 7 -9.85 -3.74 23.16
N GLU A 8 -9.37 -2.54 22.80
CA GLU A 8 -10.15 -1.30 22.71
C GLU A 8 -9.48 -0.34 21.71
N PRO A 9 -10.19 0.62 21.13
CA PRO A 9 -9.56 1.63 20.27
C PRO A 9 -8.50 2.43 21.03
N GLY A 10 -7.24 2.41 20.53
CA GLY A 10 -6.16 3.05 21.28
C GLY A 10 -4.79 3.05 20.61
N GLY A 11 -3.77 3.18 21.44
CA GLY A 11 -2.37 3.10 21.10
C GLY A 11 -1.89 1.66 20.84
N PRO A 12 -0.59 1.45 20.58
CA PRO A 12 -0.03 0.11 20.36
C PRO A 12 -0.30 -0.88 21.49
N GLU A 13 -0.46 -0.41 22.72
CA GLU A 13 -0.79 -1.21 23.92
C GLU A 13 -2.15 -1.92 23.84
N ALA A 14 -3.05 -1.46 22.98
CA ALA A 14 -4.33 -2.10 22.74
C ALA A 14 -4.24 -3.41 21.92
N LEU A 15 -3.08 -3.71 21.36
CA LEU A 15 -2.85 -4.94 20.60
C LEU A 15 -2.44 -6.08 21.52
N GLU A 16 -3.21 -7.16 21.49
CA GLU A 16 -2.99 -8.34 22.32
C GLU A 16 -2.90 -9.61 21.46
N VAL A 17 -1.91 -10.46 21.73
CA VAL A 17 -1.85 -11.78 21.13
C VAL A 17 -2.72 -12.74 21.95
N ARG A 18 -3.66 -13.42 21.30
CA ARG A 18 -4.59 -14.35 21.91
C ARG A 18 -4.61 -15.69 21.17
N GLU A 19 -4.92 -16.76 21.89
CA GLU A 19 -5.24 -18.07 21.31
C GLU A 19 -6.70 -18.09 20.83
N VAL A 20 -6.90 -18.47 19.57
CA VAL A 20 -8.22 -18.51 18.94
C VAL A 20 -8.36 -19.79 18.09
N PRO A 21 -9.57 -20.23 17.78
CA PRO A 21 -9.79 -21.32 16.81
C PRO A 21 -9.16 -20.97 15.45
N ALA A 22 -8.65 -21.99 14.76
CA ALA A 22 -8.21 -21.84 13.37
C ALA A 22 -9.39 -21.54 12.46
N PRO A 23 -9.25 -20.67 11.43
CA PRO A 23 -10.31 -20.42 10.48
C PRO A 23 -10.55 -21.65 9.60
N VAL A 24 -11.81 -21.86 9.22
CA VAL A 24 -12.20 -22.90 8.25
C VAL A 24 -12.46 -22.19 6.92
N PRO A 25 -11.78 -22.57 5.82
CA PRO A 25 -11.98 -21.91 4.53
C PRO A 25 -13.39 -22.20 3.98
N GLY A 26 -14.10 -21.14 3.62
CA GLY A 26 -15.41 -21.18 3.00
C GLY A 26 -15.35 -21.53 1.51
N ALA A 27 -16.50 -21.47 0.83
CA ALA A 27 -16.57 -21.71 -0.61
C ALA A 27 -15.71 -20.71 -1.40
N GLY A 28 -14.84 -21.21 -2.28
CA GLY A 28 -13.92 -20.40 -3.08
C GLY A 28 -12.71 -19.86 -2.32
N GLU A 29 -12.52 -20.20 -1.05
CA GLU A 29 -11.40 -19.75 -0.23
C GLU A 29 -10.28 -20.80 -0.12
N VAL A 30 -9.08 -20.33 0.10
CA VAL A 30 -7.93 -21.15 0.50
C VAL A 30 -7.54 -20.84 1.93
N LEU A 31 -6.99 -21.81 2.64
CA LEU A 31 -6.35 -21.64 3.94
C LEU A 31 -4.86 -21.48 3.72
N ILE A 32 -4.28 -20.46 4.35
CA ILE A 32 -2.84 -20.16 4.30
C ILE A 32 -2.26 -20.27 5.71
N ASP A 33 -1.22 -21.09 5.87
CA ASP A 33 -0.31 -21.02 7.01
C ASP A 33 0.59 -19.81 6.80
N VAL A 34 0.40 -18.77 7.62
CA VAL A 34 1.06 -17.49 7.48
C VAL A 34 2.50 -17.58 7.96
N VAL A 35 3.43 -17.07 7.17
CA VAL A 35 4.84 -16.91 7.54
C VAL A 35 5.14 -15.49 7.95
N ALA A 36 4.59 -14.52 7.22
CA ALA A 36 4.72 -13.11 7.58
C ALA A 36 3.50 -12.30 7.14
N ALA A 37 3.26 -11.18 7.84
CA ALA A 37 2.23 -10.19 7.54
C ALA A 37 2.82 -8.79 7.46
N GLY A 38 2.39 -7.99 6.49
CA GLY A 38 2.83 -6.60 6.33
C GLY A 38 2.01 -5.63 7.18
N LEU A 39 2.67 -4.66 7.83
CA LEU A 39 2.01 -3.55 8.49
C LEU A 39 1.62 -2.47 7.48
N ASN A 40 0.41 -1.94 7.65
CA ASN A 40 -0.17 -0.89 6.83
C ASN A 40 -0.77 0.23 7.69
N ARG A 41 -0.85 1.45 7.15
CA ARG A 41 -1.49 2.58 7.87
C ARG A 41 -2.95 2.28 8.23
N ALA A 42 -3.62 1.48 7.42
CA ALA A 42 -4.99 1.02 7.66
C ALA A 42 -5.12 0.21 8.97
N ASP A 43 -4.11 -0.63 9.31
CA ASP A 43 -4.09 -1.39 10.55
C ASP A 43 -3.98 -0.47 11.77
N VAL A 44 -3.18 0.60 11.66
CA VAL A 44 -3.09 1.65 12.68
C VAL A 44 -4.43 2.39 12.83
N GLN A 45 -5.10 2.68 11.72
CA GLN A 45 -6.41 3.35 11.76
C GLN A 45 -7.49 2.42 12.32
N GLN A 46 -7.44 1.12 12.03
CA GLN A 46 -8.30 0.12 12.64
C GLN A 46 -8.05 0.05 14.16
N ARG A 47 -6.80 -0.04 14.60
CA ARG A 47 -6.44 -0.03 16.02
C ARG A 47 -6.98 1.20 16.75
N LYS A 48 -6.96 2.38 16.10
CA LYS A 48 -7.50 3.64 16.64
C LYS A 48 -9.02 3.79 16.53
N GLY A 49 -9.72 2.81 15.94
CA GLY A 49 -11.18 2.85 15.75
C GLY A 49 -11.67 3.71 14.58
N PHE A 50 -10.77 4.27 13.75
CA PHE A 50 -11.13 5.15 12.64
C PHE A 50 -11.36 4.44 11.30
N TYR A 51 -10.98 3.16 11.21
CA TYR A 51 -11.11 2.38 9.98
C TYR A 51 -11.54 0.94 10.28
N PRO A 52 -12.80 0.72 10.67
CA PRO A 52 -13.30 -0.62 10.99
C PRO A 52 -13.24 -1.54 9.77
N PRO A 53 -13.13 -2.87 10.00
CA PRO A 53 -13.23 -3.83 8.90
C PRO A 53 -14.58 -3.73 8.20
N PRO A 54 -14.63 -3.96 6.87
CA PRO A 54 -15.90 -4.02 6.16
C PRO A 54 -16.74 -5.20 6.66
N PRO A 55 -18.07 -5.14 6.49
CA PRO A 55 -18.96 -6.22 6.92
C PRO A 55 -18.54 -7.59 6.38
N GLY A 56 -18.46 -8.58 7.26
CA GLY A 56 -18.04 -9.95 6.92
C GLY A 56 -16.53 -10.19 6.90
N ALA A 57 -15.70 -9.15 6.99
CA ALA A 57 -14.26 -9.32 7.14
C ALA A 57 -13.87 -9.60 8.59
N SER A 58 -12.72 -10.24 8.79
CA SER A 58 -12.15 -10.51 10.11
C SER A 58 -11.88 -9.23 10.89
N GLU A 59 -12.17 -9.23 12.19
CA GLU A 59 -11.79 -8.15 13.11
C GLU A 59 -10.29 -8.17 13.45
N ILE A 60 -9.61 -9.29 13.23
CA ILE A 60 -8.16 -9.40 13.36
C ILE A 60 -7.53 -8.46 12.32
N PRO A 61 -6.58 -7.58 12.70
CA PRO A 61 -5.88 -6.71 11.76
C PRO A 61 -5.04 -7.48 10.73
N GLY A 62 -4.49 -6.75 9.77
CA GLY A 62 -3.57 -7.26 8.76
C GLY A 62 -4.24 -7.44 7.41
N LEU A 63 -3.74 -6.69 6.40
CA LEU A 63 -4.31 -6.61 5.06
C LEU A 63 -3.52 -7.38 4.01
N GLU A 64 -2.41 -7.98 4.39
CA GLU A 64 -1.57 -8.76 3.48
C GLU A 64 -0.74 -9.78 4.25
N VAL A 65 -0.49 -10.90 3.61
CA VAL A 65 0.36 -11.97 4.13
C VAL A 65 1.18 -12.65 3.04
N SER A 66 2.23 -13.32 3.45
CA SER A 66 2.85 -14.42 2.72
C SER A 66 2.77 -15.71 3.54
N GLY A 67 2.75 -16.82 2.86
CA GLY A 67 2.66 -18.11 3.56
C GLY A 67 2.63 -19.29 2.61
N ARG A 68 2.11 -20.41 3.12
CA ARG A 68 1.90 -21.62 2.34
C ARG A 68 0.45 -22.03 2.39
N ILE A 69 -0.08 -22.47 1.26
CA ILE A 69 -1.41 -23.06 1.23
C ILE A 69 -1.41 -24.33 2.07
N SER A 70 -2.33 -24.42 3.03
CA SER A 70 -2.52 -25.58 3.90
C SER A 70 -3.87 -26.28 3.70
N GLY A 71 -4.83 -25.62 3.01
CA GLY A 71 -6.13 -26.23 2.75
C GLY A 71 -6.95 -25.46 1.73
N PHE A 72 -8.08 -26.06 1.36
CA PHE A 72 -9.01 -25.53 0.38
C PHE A 72 -10.45 -25.65 0.89
N GLY A 73 -11.23 -24.60 0.70
CA GLY A 73 -12.67 -24.66 0.79
C GLY A 73 -13.29 -25.25 -0.49
N PRO A 74 -14.59 -25.54 -0.48
CA PRO A 74 -15.29 -26.04 -1.67
C PRO A 74 -15.21 -25.08 -2.86
N GLY A 75 -15.10 -25.60 -4.09
CA GLY A 75 -15.24 -24.81 -5.32
C GLY A 75 -14.03 -23.94 -5.69
N VAL A 76 -12.88 -24.15 -5.09
CA VAL A 76 -11.64 -23.47 -5.53
C VAL A 76 -11.23 -24.01 -6.90
N THR A 77 -11.15 -23.12 -7.90
CA THR A 77 -10.79 -23.44 -9.28
C THR A 77 -9.39 -23.01 -9.70
N LYS A 78 -8.74 -22.11 -8.95
CA LYS A 78 -7.34 -21.72 -9.24
C LYS A 78 -6.40 -22.92 -9.02
N PRO A 79 -5.38 -23.11 -9.87
CA PRO A 79 -4.50 -24.28 -9.86
C PRO A 79 -3.43 -24.18 -8.76
N PHE A 80 -3.88 -24.14 -7.50
CA PHE A 80 -3.01 -24.19 -6.33
C PHE A 80 -2.89 -25.61 -5.78
N SER A 81 -1.79 -25.87 -5.08
CA SER A 81 -1.53 -27.10 -4.34
C SER A 81 -1.18 -26.80 -2.89
N VAL A 82 -1.46 -27.74 -1.99
CA VAL A 82 -0.96 -27.63 -0.60
C VAL A 82 0.56 -27.54 -0.62
N GLY A 83 1.10 -26.59 0.16
CA GLY A 83 2.53 -26.28 0.21
C GLY A 83 2.97 -25.17 -0.75
N ASP A 84 2.15 -24.76 -1.73
CA ASP A 84 2.48 -23.62 -2.61
C ASP A 84 2.80 -22.38 -1.80
N LYS A 85 3.90 -21.73 -2.15
CA LYS A 85 4.32 -20.44 -1.57
C LYS A 85 3.51 -19.32 -2.22
N VAL A 86 2.79 -18.58 -1.41
CA VAL A 86 1.84 -17.57 -1.88
C VAL A 86 1.92 -16.28 -1.08
N VAL A 87 1.38 -15.23 -1.69
CA VAL A 87 1.00 -13.98 -1.04
C VAL A 87 -0.50 -13.78 -1.20
N ALA A 88 -1.11 -13.04 -0.28
CA ALA A 88 -2.54 -12.74 -0.34
C ALA A 88 -2.84 -11.30 0.06
N LEU A 89 -3.79 -10.69 -0.67
CA LEU A 89 -4.43 -9.43 -0.34
C LEU A 89 -5.67 -9.71 0.51
N LEU A 90 -5.79 -9.06 1.67
CA LEU A 90 -6.81 -9.36 2.67
C LEU A 90 -7.71 -8.14 2.95
N ALA A 91 -8.87 -8.39 3.53
CA ALA A 91 -9.69 -7.35 4.15
C ALA A 91 -9.54 -7.31 5.69
N GLY A 92 -8.76 -8.22 6.27
CA GLY A 92 -8.44 -8.44 7.66
C GLY A 92 -7.94 -9.87 7.86
N GLY A 93 -7.47 -10.20 9.07
CA GLY A 93 -7.06 -11.56 9.43
C GLY A 93 -5.57 -11.85 9.27
N GLY A 94 -4.77 -10.92 8.73
CA GLY A 94 -3.36 -11.18 8.42
C GLY A 94 -2.46 -11.31 9.66
N TYR A 95 -2.81 -10.72 10.79
CA TYR A 95 -2.02 -10.83 12.02
C TYR A 95 -2.39 -12.10 12.80
N ALA A 96 -2.30 -13.24 12.14
CA ALA A 96 -2.62 -14.55 12.69
C ALA A 96 -1.76 -15.63 12.03
N GLN A 97 -1.58 -16.76 12.71
CA GLN A 97 -0.83 -17.89 12.18
C GLN A 97 -1.49 -18.56 10.97
N GLN A 98 -2.81 -18.43 10.82
CA GLN A 98 -3.56 -18.92 9.67
C GLN A 98 -4.63 -17.92 9.25
N VAL A 99 -4.91 -17.86 7.95
CA VAL A 99 -5.98 -17.03 7.38
C VAL A 99 -6.69 -17.76 6.25
N ALA A 100 -8.02 -17.66 6.23
CA ALA A 100 -8.84 -18.07 5.07
C ALA A 100 -9.06 -16.85 4.18
N VAL A 101 -8.89 -17.00 2.86
CA VAL A 101 -8.95 -15.90 1.89
C VAL A 101 -9.51 -16.38 0.56
N PRO A 102 -10.34 -15.57 -0.14
CA PRO A 102 -10.79 -15.87 -1.48
C PRO A 102 -9.62 -16.16 -2.43
N ALA A 103 -9.65 -17.29 -3.10
CA ALA A 103 -8.56 -17.75 -3.99
C ALA A 103 -8.19 -16.72 -5.07
N GLY A 104 -9.16 -15.87 -5.50
CA GLY A 104 -8.93 -14.76 -6.43
C GLY A 104 -7.94 -13.70 -5.94
N GLN A 105 -7.80 -13.56 -4.62
CA GLN A 105 -6.89 -12.59 -3.99
C GLN A 105 -5.50 -13.17 -3.66
N VAL A 106 -5.22 -14.39 -4.10
CA VAL A 106 -3.97 -15.11 -3.83
C VAL A 106 -3.14 -15.23 -5.10
N LEU A 107 -1.84 -14.94 -4.98
CA LEU A 107 -0.84 -15.10 -6.04
C LEU A 107 0.32 -15.96 -5.55
N ARG A 108 0.94 -16.73 -6.46
CA ARG A 108 2.26 -17.30 -6.17
C ARG A 108 3.28 -16.18 -5.97
N ILE A 109 4.25 -16.43 -5.10
CA ILE A 109 5.35 -15.48 -4.86
C ILE A 109 6.11 -15.27 -6.17
N PRO A 110 6.50 -14.02 -6.51
CA PRO A 110 7.32 -13.76 -7.68
C PRO A 110 8.72 -14.40 -7.54
N ASP A 111 9.30 -14.80 -8.66
CA ASP A 111 10.63 -15.40 -8.68
C ASP A 111 11.67 -14.47 -8.05
N GLY A 112 12.61 -15.04 -7.31
CA GLY A 112 13.69 -14.31 -6.66
C GLY A 112 13.33 -13.61 -5.33
N VAL A 113 12.07 -13.65 -4.90
CA VAL A 113 11.62 -13.08 -3.62
C VAL A 113 11.46 -14.18 -2.57
N ASP A 114 12.08 -14.00 -1.41
CA ASP A 114 11.89 -14.93 -0.29
C ASP A 114 10.52 -14.79 0.37
N LEU A 115 10.13 -15.83 1.12
CA LEU A 115 8.78 -15.96 1.67
C LEU A 115 8.44 -14.87 2.69
N VAL A 116 9.40 -14.40 3.48
CA VAL A 116 9.18 -13.33 4.47
C VAL A 116 9.03 -11.98 3.75
N THR A 117 9.99 -11.65 2.89
CA THR A 117 9.98 -10.39 2.12
C THR A 117 8.72 -10.26 1.26
N ALA A 118 8.20 -11.37 0.73
CA ALA A 118 7.00 -11.39 -0.10
C ALA A 118 5.75 -10.82 0.60
N ALA A 119 5.68 -10.88 1.94
CA ALA A 119 4.59 -10.27 2.71
C ALA A 119 4.50 -8.74 2.58
N SER A 120 5.55 -8.11 2.06
CA SER A 120 5.59 -6.65 1.86
C SER A 120 4.92 -6.17 0.56
N LEU A 121 4.42 -7.08 -0.28
CA LEU A 121 4.05 -6.77 -1.66
C LEU A 121 2.56 -6.60 -1.92
N PRO A 122 1.63 -7.46 -1.44
CA PRO A 122 0.26 -7.50 -1.93
C PRO A 122 -0.49 -6.17 -1.83
N GLU A 123 -0.50 -5.57 -0.66
CA GLU A 123 -1.26 -4.34 -0.42
C GLU A 123 -0.68 -3.15 -1.18
N VAL A 124 0.65 -2.98 -1.14
CA VAL A 124 1.28 -1.84 -1.82
C VAL A 124 1.26 -1.99 -3.34
N ALA A 125 1.47 -3.20 -3.87
CA ALA A 125 1.40 -3.44 -5.31
C ALA A 125 -0.03 -3.25 -5.83
N ALA A 126 -1.04 -3.82 -5.16
CA ALA A 126 -2.44 -3.67 -5.54
C ALA A 126 -2.91 -2.21 -5.44
N THR A 127 -2.57 -1.52 -4.34
CA THR A 127 -2.92 -0.10 -4.16
C THR A 127 -2.27 0.77 -5.22
N VAL A 128 -0.97 0.65 -5.44
CA VAL A 128 -0.24 1.51 -6.38
C VAL A 128 -0.68 1.22 -7.82
N TYR A 129 -0.76 -0.04 -8.22
CA TYR A 129 -1.14 -0.42 -9.58
C TYR A 129 -2.57 0.01 -9.90
N SER A 130 -3.53 -0.29 -9.03
CA SER A 130 -4.92 0.09 -9.25
C SER A 130 -5.12 1.61 -9.33
N ASN A 131 -4.32 2.39 -8.63
CA ASN A 131 -4.45 3.85 -8.63
C ASN A 131 -3.66 4.54 -9.74
N LEU A 132 -2.40 4.18 -9.96
CA LEU A 132 -1.59 4.81 -11.02
C LEU A 132 -1.98 4.33 -12.42
N VAL A 133 -2.20 3.00 -12.57
CA VAL A 133 -2.43 2.42 -13.89
C VAL A 133 -3.92 2.33 -14.24
N MET A 134 -4.73 1.69 -13.37
CA MET A 134 -6.13 1.44 -13.71
C MET A 134 -7.00 2.70 -13.54
N THR A 135 -6.74 3.54 -12.52
CA THR A 135 -7.54 4.73 -12.22
C THR A 135 -7.01 5.98 -12.91
N ALA A 136 -5.75 6.35 -12.65
CA ALA A 136 -5.13 7.56 -13.21
C ALA A 136 -4.68 7.38 -14.65
N GLN A 137 -4.52 6.15 -15.15
CA GLN A 137 -4.03 5.84 -16.49
C GLN A 137 -2.72 6.56 -16.81
N LEU A 138 -1.75 6.48 -15.88
CA LEU A 138 -0.43 7.09 -16.01
C LEU A 138 0.26 6.61 -17.28
N GLN A 139 0.71 7.57 -18.12
CA GLN A 139 1.37 7.32 -19.40
C GLN A 139 2.89 7.52 -19.28
N PRO A 140 3.70 6.82 -20.10
CA PRO A 140 5.11 7.12 -20.24
C PRO A 140 5.37 8.59 -20.58
N GLY A 141 6.35 9.21 -19.91
CA GLY A 141 6.70 10.62 -20.08
C GLY A 141 5.84 11.60 -19.26
N GLU A 142 4.72 11.18 -18.68
CA GLU A 142 3.97 12.01 -17.73
C GLU A 142 4.75 12.20 -16.43
N THR A 143 4.52 13.32 -15.76
CA THR A 143 5.07 13.61 -14.43
C THR A 143 4.10 13.13 -13.35
N VAL A 144 4.53 12.22 -12.48
CA VAL A 144 3.76 11.81 -11.30
C VAL A 144 4.38 12.37 -10.03
N LEU A 145 3.57 13.01 -9.20
CA LEU A 145 3.96 13.43 -7.83
C LEU A 145 3.41 12.41 -6.81
N ILE A 146 4.31 11.84 -6.03
CA ILE A 146 3.98 10.83 -5.01
C ILE A 146 4.26 11.41 -3.62
N HIS A 147 3.25 11.54 -2.78
CA HIS A 147 3.45 11.98 -1.41
C HIS A 147 3.89 10.84 -0.49
N GLY A 148 4.92 11.10 0.34
CA GLY A 148 5.43 10.14 1.31
C GLY A 148 6.38 9.10 0.71
N ALA A 149 7.50 9.57 0.15
CA ALA A 149 8.52 8.80 -0.58
C ALA A 149 8.94 7.48 0.07
N THR A 150 9.17 7.47 1.38
CA THR A 150 9.85 6.38 2.10
C THR A 150 8.90 5.39 2.76
N GLY A 151 7.59 5.65 2.79
CA GLY A 151 6.60 4.67 3.24
C GLY A 151 6.43 3.52 2.25
N GLY A 152 5.74 2.45 2.66
CA GLY A 152 5.52 1.29 1.79
C GLY A 152 4.86 1.63 0.45
N ILE A 153 3.85 2.51 0.45
CA ILE A 153 3.23 3.01 -0.79
C ILE A 153 4.23 3.80 -1.62
N GLY A 154 4.96 4.75 -1.02
CA GLY A 154 5.91 5.61 -1.74
C GLY A 154 7.03 4.81 -2.41
N THR A 155 7.63 3.87 -1.69
CA THR A 155 8.72 3.04 -2.21
C THR A 155 8.28 2.18 -3.40
N MET A 156 7.08 1.61 -3.37
CA MET A 156 6.49 0.86 -4.48
C MET A 156 6.12 1.79 -5.65
N ALA A 157 5.46 2.92 -5.35
CA ALA A 157 4.94 3.84 -6.36
C ALA A 157 6.06 4.50 -7.18
N ILE A 158 7.15 4.91 -6.52
CA ILE A 158 8.31 5.50 -7.21
C ILE A 158 8.90 4.48 -8.19
N GLN A 159 9.18 3.26 -7.74
CA GLN A 159 9.79 2.23 -8.57
C GLN A 159 8.87 1.79 -9.72
N LEU A 160 7.57 1.59 -9.45
CA LEU A 160 6.62 1.22 -10.49
C LEU A 160 6.48 2.33 -11.53
N ALA A 161 6.31 3.58 -11.12
CA ALA A 161 6.20 4.70 -12.04
C ALA A 161 7.46 4.88 -12.89
N LYS A 162 8.66 4.70 -12.33
CA LYS A 162 9.93 4.67 -13.07
C LYS A 162 9.94 3.53 -14.09
N ALA A 163 9.53 2.34 -13.69
CA ALA A 163 9.47 1.18 -14.60
C ALA A 163 8.48 1.38 -15.76
N LEU A 164 7.44 2.18 -15.55
CA LEU A 164 6.46 2.59 -16.57
C LEU A 164 6.92 3.76 -17.46
N GLY A 165 8.12 4.32 -17.20
CA GLY A 165 8.68 5.42 -18.00
C GLY A 165 8.17 6.81 -17.64
N ALA A 166 7.58 7.01 -16.48
CA ALA A 166 7.15 8.32 -15.98
C ALA A 166 8.34 9.14 -15.42
N VAL A 167 8.19 10.45 -15.40
CA VAL A 167 9.03 11.36 -14.60
C VAL A 167 8.47 11.37 -13.17
N VAL A 168 9.29 10.98 -12.21
CA VAL A 168 8.84 10.79 -10.83
C VAL A 168 9.28 11.91 -9.92
N ALA A 169 8.32 12.67 -9.42
CA ALA A 169 8.49 13.61 -8.32
C ALA A 169 7.95 13.00 -7.02
N THR A 170 8.56 13.33 -5.90
CA THR A 170 8.09 12.86 -4.59
C THR A 170 8.35 13.85 -3.48
N THR A 171 7.62 13.72 -2.36
CA THR A 171 7.83 14.54 -1.16
C THR A 171 8.26 13.68 0.02
N ALA A 172 9.15 14.22 0.84
CA ALA A 172 9.61 13.63 2.09
C ALA A 172 9.81 14.73 3.16
N GLY A 173 9.87 14.35 4.45
CA GLY A 173 9.93 15.31 5.55
C GLY A 173 11.32 15.62 6.09
N THR A 174 12.37 14.98 5.58
CA THR A 174 13.75 15.20 6.01
C THR A 174 14.71 15.12 4.83
N ALA A 175 15.85 15.81 4.93
CA ALA A 175 16.90 15.76 3.90
C ALA A 175 17.41 14.33 3.64
N GLU A 176 17.51 13.50 4.68
CA GLU A 176 17.91 12.10 4.57
C GLU A 176 16.92 11.31 3.71
N LYS A 177 15.60 11.45 3.95
CA LYS A 177 14.54 10.78 3.18
C LYS A 177 14.48 11.28 1.74
N VAL A 178 14.74 12.56 1.50
CA VAL A 178 14.89 13.13 0.16
C VAL A 178 16.09 12.51 -0.55
N GLY A 179 17.23 12.39 0.12
CA GLY A 179 18.42 11.71 -0.40
C GLY A 179 18.12 10.24 -0.76
N THR A 180 17.46 9.52 0.12
CA THR A 180 17.04 8.12 -0.11
C THR A 180 16.11 8.01 -1.32
N ALA A 181 15.14 8.91 -1.47
CA ALA A 181 14.22 8.91 -2.60
C ALA A 181 14.94 9.08 -3.94
N LYS A 182 15.93 9.97 -4.02
CA LYS A 182 16.73 10.18 -5.24
C LYS A 182 17.71 9.05 -5.49
N ALA A 183 18.58 8.77 -4.52
CA ALA A 183 19.73 7.88 -4.73
C ALA A 183 19.36 6.40 -4.77
N PHE A 184 18.35 5.99 -4.01
CA PHE A 184 18.01 4.59 -3.83
C PHE A 184 16.72 4.17 -4.54
N LEU A 185 15.70 5.04 -4.55
CA LEU A 185 14.41 4.73 -5.19
C LEU A 185 14.33 5.22 -6.63
N GLY A 186 15.23 6.11 -7.07
CA GLY A 186 15.32 6.59 -8.44
C GLY A 186 14.31 7.71 -8.78
N ALA A 187 13.81 8.46 -7.79
CA ALA A 187 12.99 9.64 -8.05
C ALA A 187 13.80 10.73 -8.77
N ASP A 188 13.24 11.31 -9.83
CA ASP A 188 13.88 12.38 -10.60
C ASP A 188 13.89 13.70 -9.79
N ILE A 189 12.79 13.97 -9.10
CA ILE A 189 12.57 15.15 -8.27
C ILE A 189 12.18 14.68 -6.87
N ALA A 190 12.90 15.13 -5.82
CA ALA A 190 12.51 14.86 -4.44
C ALA A 190 12.54 16.16 -3.64
N ILE A 191 11.45 16.48 -2.98
CA ILE A 191 11.16 17.77 -2.35
C ILE A 191 11.02 17.57 -0.85
N ASN A 192 11.71 18.40 -0.06
CA ASN A 192 11.53 18.43 1.39
C ASN A 192 10.35 19.34 1.74
N TYR A 193 9.17 18.75 1.99
CA TYR A 193 7.97 19.52 2.30
C TYR A 193 8.03 20.29 3.63
N ALA A 194 9.01 20.03 4.49
CA ALA A 194 9.21 20.79 5.73
C ALA A 194 9.92 22.13 5.48
N GLU A 195 10.65 22.25 4.38
CA GLU A 195 11.49 23.41 4.04
C GLU A 195 11.03 24.11 2.76
N GLU A 196 10.28 23.41 1.89
CA GLU A 196 9.95 23.86 0.55
C GLU A 196 8.43 23.89 0.32
N ASN A 197 7.97 24.84 -0.49
CA ASN A 197 6.64 24.82 -1.09
C ASN A 197 6.67 23.83 -2.27
N PHE A 198 6.09 22.63 -2.09
CA PHE A 198 6.23 21.57 -3.07
C PHE A 198 5.60 21.88 -4.45
N PRO A 199 4.49 22.62 -4.62
CA PRO A 199 4.02 23.06 -5.93
C PRO A 199 5.03 23.92 -6.69
N GLU A 200 5.65 24.85 -6.02
CA GLU A 200 6.66 25.76 -6.59
C GLU A 200 7.94 25.01 -6.94
N SER A 201 8.45 24.20 -5.98
CA SER A 201 9.66 23.39 -6.18
C SER A 201 9.49 22.36 -7.30
N LEU A 202 8.31 21.75 -7.43
CA LEU A 202 8.00 20.86 -8.55
C LEU A 202 8.11 21.60 -9.89
N ARG A 203 7.45 22.77 -10.03
CA ARG A 203 7.50 23.52 -11.28
C ARG A 203 8.90 24.00 -11.62
N ALA A 204 9.65 24.47 -10.65
CA ALA A 204 11.02 24.92 -10.85
C ALA A 204 11.93 23.81 -11.43
N GLN A 205 11.65 22.54 -11.06
CA GLN A 205 12.48 21.38 -11.43
C GLN A 205 11.95 20.62 -12.65
N ASN A 206 10.70 20.84 -13.10
CA ASN A 206 10.14 20.15 -14.27
C ASN A 206 9.76 21.09 -15.46
N GLY A 207 10.49 22.19 -15.62
CA GLY A 207 10.30 23.11 -16.76
C GLY A 207 9.03 23.95 -16.69
N GLY A 208 8.55 24.28 -15.51
CA GLY A 208 7.34 25.09 -15.28
C GLY A 208 6.03 24.30 -15.31
N LYS A 209 6.08 23.01 -15.62
CA LYS A 209 4.90 22.13 -15.66
C LYS A 209 4.49 21.71 -14.25
N GLY A 210 3.23 21.35 -14.07
CA GLY A 210 2.75 20.67 -12.87
C GLY A 210 2.91 19.14 -12.98
N ALA A 211 2.26 18.42 -12.09
CA ALA A 211 2.14 16.96 -12.15
C ALA A 211 0.92 16.55 -12.98
N ASP A 212 1.10 15.62 -13.90
CA ASP A 212 0.00 15.02 -14.66
C ASP A 212 -0.83 14.07 -13.76
N VAL A 213 -0.16 13.41 -12.83
CA VAL A 213 -0.79 12.56 -11.80
C VAL A 213 -0.24 12.91 -10.43
N ILE A 214 -1.10 12.96 -9.42
CA ILE A 214 -0.69 13.06 -8.00
C ILE A 214 -1.26 11.88 -7.26
N LEU A 215 -0.42 11.09 -6.59
CA LEU A 215 -0.82 10.03 -5.68
C LEU A 215 -0.74 10.56 -4.24
N ASP A 216 -1.91 10.76 -3.62
CA ASP A 216 -2.03 11.45 -2.34
C ASP A 216 -2.48 10.53 -1.21
N VAL A 217 -1.64 10.40 -0.18
CA VAL A 217 -1.91 9.72 1.09
C VAL A 217 -2.26 10.70 2.21
N VAL A 218 -2.19 12.02 1.95
CA VAL A 218 -2.34 13.08 2.97
C VAL A 218 -3.77 13.58 3.07
N GLY A 219 -4.42 13.85 1.97
CA GLY A 219 -5.81 14.32 1.93
C GLY A 219 -5.95 15.81 2.21
N ALA A 220 -6.88 16.19 3.08
CA ALA A 220 -7.37 17.55 3.25
C ALA A 220 -6.28 18.62 3.44
N LYS A 221 -5.24 18.31 4.22
CA LYS A 221 -4.14 19.25 4.49
C LYS A 221 -3.42 19.70 3.20
N TYR A 222 -3.33 18.82 2.20
CA TYR A 222 -2.62 19.10 0.96
C TYR A 222 -3.55 19.43 -0.21
N LEU A 223 -4.88 19.39 -0.03
CA LEU A 223 -5.84 19.52 -1.11
C LEU A 223 -5.61 20.76 -1.99
N GLY A 224 -5.50 21.94 -1.40
CA GLY A 224 -5.25 23.19 -2.13
C GLY A 224 -3.91 23.19 -2.86
N GLN A 225 -2.84 22.79 -2.17
CA GLN A 225 -1.51 22.68 -2.77
C GLN A 225 -1.44 21.62 -3.87
N ASN A 226 -2.15 20.51 -3.72
CA ASN A 226 -2.26 19.50 -4.77
C ASN A 226 -2.92 20.06 -6.03
N VAL A 227 -4.02 20.82 -5.88
CA VAL A 227 -4.65 21.50 -7.01
C VAL A 227 -3.68 22.49 -7.66
N ASP A 228 -2.91 23.23 -6.87
CA ASP A 228 -1.88 24.13 -7.40
C ASP A 228 -0.79 23.35 -8.15
N ALA A 229 -0.36 22.21 -7.65
CA ALA A 229 0.70 21.37 -8.24
C ALA A 229 0.26 20.64 -9.53
N LEU A 230 -1.04 20.41 -9.76
CA LEU A 230 -1.52 19.75 -10.98
C LEU A 230 -1.13 20.50 -12.25
N ALA A 231 -0.81 19.78 -13.29
CA ALA A 231 -0.78 20.23 -14.67
C ALA A 231 -2.20 20.38 -15.24
N ASP A 232 -2.31 20.95 -16.45
CA ASP A 232 -3.58 20.92 -17.21
C ASP A 232 -3.97 19.46 -17.50
N TYR A 233 -5.25 19.14 -17.34
CA TYR A 233 -5.80 17.78 -17.42
C TYR A 233 -5.24 16.80 -16.36
N GLY A 234 -4.62 17.32 -15.30
CA GLY A 234 -4.04 16.53 -14.23
C GLY A 234 -5.08 15.75 -13.43
N ARG A 235 -4.64 14.64 -12.82
CA ARG A 235 -5.48 13.74 -12.01
C ARG A 235 -4.90 13.63 -10.62
N LEU A 236 -5.63 14.11 -9.61
CA LEU A 236 -5.31 13.91 -8.20
C LEU A 236 -6.01 12.64 -7.71
N VAL A 237 -5.26 11.63 -7.32
CA VAL A 237 -5.80 10.38 -6.76
C VAL A 237 -5.53 10.32 -5.27
N VAL A 238 -6.60 10.49 -4.49
CA VAL A 238 -6.55 10.47 -3.02
C VAL A 238 -6.80 9.04 -2.55
N ILE A 239 -5.82 8.46 -1.85
CA ILE A 239 -5.86 7.09 -1.31
C ILE A 239 -5.66 7.04 0.20
N GLY A 240 -5.48 8.19 0.85
CA GLY A 240 -5.29 8.29 2.29
C GLY A 240 -5.65 9.67 2.83
N LEU A 241 -5.90 9.73 4.14
CA LEU A 241 -6.43 10.92 4.83
C LEU A 241 -5.59 11.25 6.06
N GLN A 242 -4.26 11.09 6.00
CA GLN A 242 -3.37 11.30 7.15
C GLN A 242 -3.38 12.75 7.66
N GLY A 243 -3.67 13.72 6.78
CA GLY A 243 -3.80 15.14 7.09
C GLY A 243 -5.23 15.64 7.18
N GLY A 244 -6.21 14.71 7.33
CA GLY A 244 -7.63 15.04 7.50
C GLY A 244 -8.51 14.66 6.34
N ALA A 245 -9.82 14.54 6.63
CA ALA A 245 -10.85 14.09 5.68
C ALA A 245 -11.69 15.23 5.09
N LYS A 246 -11.63 16.44 5.66
CA LYS A 246 -12.46 17.59 5.23
C LYS A 246 -11.56 18.78 4.93
N GLY A 247 -11.69 19.36 3.74
CA GLY A 247 -10.92 20.52 3.30
C GLY A 247 -11.69 21.32 2.27
N GLU A 248 -11.27 22.58 2.08
CA GLU A 248 -11.83 23.47 1.07
C GLU A 248 -11.17 23.21 -0.29
N LEU A 249 -11.95 23.33 -1.35
CA LEU A 249 -11.53 23.15 -2.74
C LEU A 249 -11.85 24.40 -3.56
N ASP A 250 -10.83 24.99 -4.19
CA ASP A 250 -10.99 26.03 -5.19
C ASP A 250 -11.41 25.41 -6.53
N LEU A 251 -12.71 25.41 -6.78
CA LEU A 251 -13.29 24.90 -8.03
C LEU A 251 -12.87 25.72 -9.25
N GLY A 252 -12.60 27.03 -9.09
CA GLY A 252 -12.11 27.88 -10.18
C GLY A 252 -10.75 27.43 -10.69
N LYS A 253 -9.82 27.14 -9.77
CA LYS A 253 -8.50 26.59 -10.13
C LYS A 253 -8.62 25.21 -10.78
N LEU A 254 -9.46 24.32 -10.23
CA LEU A 254 -9.66 22.98 -10.80
C LEU A 254 -10.23 23.06 -12.21
N LEU A 255 -11.25 23.91 -12.41
CA LEU A 255 -11.90 24.14 -13.70
C LEU A 255 -10.91 24.71 -14.74
N SER A 256 -10.10 25.71 -14.36
CA SER A 256 -9.12 26.32 -15.26
C SER A 256 -8.10 25.31 -15.80
N LYS A 257 -7.73 24.33 -14.98
CA LYS A 257 -6.83 23.23 -15.36
C LYS A 257 -7.54 22.05 -16.03
N ARG A 258 -8.86 22.04 -16.08
CA ARG A 258 -9.64 20.88 -16.58
C ARG A 258 -9.25 19.57 -15.89
N ALA A 259 -8.88 19.68 -14.62
CA ALA A 259 -8.32 18.58 -13.83
C ALA A 259 -9.40 17.77 -13.11
N ALA A 260 -9.05 16.59 -12.63
CA ALA A 260 -9.93 15.69 -11.90
C ALA A 260 -9.38 15.37 -10.50
N ILE A 261 -10.29 15.18 -9.55
CA ILE A 261 -9.97 14.62 -8.23
C ILE A 261 -10.74 13.31 -8.10
N ILE A 262 -10.02 12.23 -7.79
CA ILE A 262 -10.55 10.88 -7.71
C ILE A 262 -10.17 10.34 -6.33
N ALA A 263 -11.11 9.78 -5.59
CA ALA A 263 -10.83 9.12 -4.31
C ALA A 263 -11.12 7.63 -4.42
N THR A 264 -10.22 6.80 -3.88
CA THR A 264 -10.37 5.36 -3.91
C THR A 264 -10.01 4.71 -2.58
N ALA A 265 -10.54 3.51 -2.36
CA ALA A 265 -10.13 2.63 -1.27
C ALA A 265 -10.05 1.20 -1.80
N LEU A 266 -9.03 0.43 -1.39
CA LEU A 266 -8.84 -0.95 -1.84
C LEU A 266 -9.60 -1.94 -0.96
N ARG A 267 -9.47 -1.81 0.37
CA ARG A 267 -10.01 -2.77 1.35
C ARG A 267 -11.50 -3.09 1.19
N PRO A 268 -12.41 -2.09 1.00
CA PRO A 268 -13.84 -2.35 0.91
C PRO A 268 -14.33 -2.79 -0.49
N ARG A 269 -13.43 -2.92 -1.48
CA ARG A 269 -13.83 -3.38 -2.81
C ARG A 269 -14.38 -4.80 -2.77
N PRO A 270 -15.34 -5.16 -3.63
CA PRO A 270 -15.80 -6.52 -3.82
C PRO A 270 -14.64 -7.49 -4.10
N VAL A 271 -14.86 -8.77 -3.76
CA VAL A 271 -13.86 -9.85 -3.95
C VAL A 271 -13.43 -9.94 -5.41
N GLU A 272 -14.38 -9.82 -6.34
CA GLU A 272 -14.16 -9.91 -7.79
C GLU A 272 -13.29 -8.77 -8.31
N GLU A 273 -13.51 -7.54 -7.83
CA GLU A 273 -12.67 -6.39 -8.20
C GLU A 273 -11.24 -6.56 -7.70
N LYS A 274 -11.08 -7.03 -6.44
CA LYS A 274 -9.75 -7.32 -5.90
C LYS A 274 -9.05 -8.43 -6.66
N ALA A 275 -9.78 -9.46 -7.11
CA ALA A 275 -9.23 -10.53 -7.93
C ALA A 275 -8.70 -10.00 -9.28
N VAL A 276 -9.45 -9.12 -9.95
CA VAL A 276 -9.00 -8.47 -11.19
C VAL A 276 -7.73 -7.65 -10.96
N ILE A 277 -7.66 -6.88 -9.86
CA ILE A 277 -6.46 -6.11 -9.50
C ILE A 277 -5.27 -7.04 -9.25
N MET A 278 -5.48 -8.13 -8.51
CA MET A 278 -4.40 -9.09 -8.20
C MET A 278 -3.90 -9.81 -9.45
N ASP A 279 -4.78 -10.22 -10.35
CA ASP A 279 -4.36 -10.80 -11.64
C ASP A 279 -3.56 -9.78 -12.48
N ALA A 280 -3.98 -8.50 -12.53
CA ALA A 280 -3.24 -7.45 -13.21
C ALA A 280 -1.87 -7.17 -12.56
N VAL A 281 -1.78 -7.22 -11.22
CA VAL A 281 -0.50 -7.12 -10.48
C VAL A 281 0.43 -8.27 -10.85
N ARG A 282 -0.08 -9.53 -10.89
CA ARG A 282 0.72 -10.67 -11.33
C ARG A 282 1.30 -10.44 -12.72
N ASP A 283 0.49 -9.98 -13.66
CA ASP A 283 0.88 -9.88 -15.06
C ASP A 283 1.80 -8.69 -15.33
N ALA A 284 1.66 -7.58 -14.61
CA ALA A 284 2.41 -6.35 -14.85
C ALA A 284 3.53 -6.08 -13.84
N VAL A 285 3.38 -6.43 -12.55
CA VAL A 285 4.34 -6.07 -11.49
C VAL A 285 5.30 -7.21 -11.18
N TRP A 286 4.85 -8.48 -11.17
CA TRP A 286 5.73 -9.63 -10.90
C TRP A 286 6.93 -9.73 -11.85
N PRO A 287 6.79 -9.50 -13.18
CA PRO A 287 7.96 -9.45 -14.08
C PRO A 287 8.98 -8.37 -13.71
N LEU A 288 8.51 -7.20 -13.19
CA LEU A 288 9.38 -6.11 -12.76
C LEU A 288 10.17 -6.44 -11.47
N LEU A 289 9.63 -7.30 -10.64
CA LEU A 289 10.32 -7.84 -9.47
C LEU A 289 11.36 -8.89 -9.89
N ALA A 290 11.00 -9.78 -10.81
CA ALA A 290 11.87 -10.83 -11.30
C ALA A 290 13.10 -10.27 -12.03
N ASP A 291 12.97 -9.19 -12.79
CA ASP A 291 14.08 -8.53 -13.50
C ASP A 291 14.80 -7.45 -12.66
N GLY A 292 14.38 -7.23 -11.42
CA GLY A 292 15.04 -6.33 -10.47
C GLY A 292 14.76 -4.84 -10.68
N ARG A 293 13.82 -4.47 -11.58
CA ARG A 293 13.37 -3.08 -11.74
C ARG A 293 12.56 -2.57 -10.55
N ILE A 294 11.92 -3.47 -9.85
CA ILE A 294 11.29 -3.21 -8.54
C ILE A 294 11.97 -4.10 -7.51
N ARG A 295 12.33 -3.52 -6.38
CA ARG A 295 12.93 -4.23 -5.24
C ARG A 295 12.10 -3.99 -4.00
N PRO A 296 11.56 -5.04 -3.36
CA PRO A 296 10.85 -4.90 -2.10
C PRO A 296 11.78 -4.34 -1.03
N LEU A 297 11.30 -3.36 -0.27
CA LEU A 297 12.06 -2.76 0.82
C LEU A 297 11.41 -3.12 2.14
N VAL A 298 12.10 -3.90 2.95
CA VAL A 298 11.71 -4.25 4.32
C VAL A 298 12.62 -3.52 5.28
N ALA A 299 12.06 -2.60 6.05
CA ALA A 299 12.77 -1.82 7.05
C ALA A 299 13.16 -2.67 8.26
N ARG A 300 12.21 -3.49 8.74
CA ARG A 300 12.40 -4.34 9.91
C ARG A 300 11.35 -5.44 9.99
N THR A 301 11.74 -6.57 10.60
CA THR A 301 10.83 -7.65 10.97
C THR A 301 10.71 -7.73 12.48
N PHE A 302 9.54 -8.14 12.98
CA PHE A 302 9.27 -8.36 14.39
C PHE A 302 8.54 -9.71 14.54
N PRO A 303 8.79 -10.50 15.58
CA PRO A 303 7.91 -11.61 15.93
C PRO A 303 6.48 -11.14 16.19
N LEU A 304 5.48 -11.99 15.95
CA LEU A 304 4.06 -11.66 16.19
C LEU A 304 3.82 -11.16 17.62
N GLU A 305 4.51 -11.73 18.60
CA GLU A 305 4.43 -11.35 20.02
C GLU A 305 4.90 -9.91 20.27
N GLN A 306 5.72 -9.35 19.37
CA GLN A 306 6.21 -7.97 19.48
C GLN A 306 5.37 -6.99 18.62
N VAL A 307 4.12 -7.31 18.33
CA VAL A 307 3.23 -6.47 17.53
C VAL A 307 3.11 -5.04 18.04
N GLN A 308 3.12 -4.84 19.36
CA GLN A 308 3.07 -3.50 19.96
C GLN A 308 4.33 -2.68 19.62
N GLU A 309 5.52 -3.30 19.64
CA GLU A 309 6.78 -2.66 19.27
C GLU A 309 6.82 -2.35 17.79
N ALA A 310 6.35 -3.27 16.94
CA ALA A 310 6.22 -3.06 15.52
C ALA A 310 5.34 -1.83 15.19
N HIS A 311 4.20 -1.69 15.90
CA HIS A 311 3.32 -0.54 15.75
C HIS A 311 3.92 0.76 16.30
N ARG A 312 4.67 0.73 17.42
CA ARG A 312 5.42 1.91 17.91
C ARG A 312 6.45 2.36 16.88
N TYR A 313 7.20 1.41 16.31
CA TYR A 313 8.19 1.72 15.26
C TYR A 313 7.51 2.23 13.98
N PHE A 314 6.33 1.71 13.62
CA PHE A 314 5.55 2.25 12.50
C PHE A 314 5.08 3.69 12.78
N ASP A 315 4.61 3.97 14.00
CA ASP A 315 4.09 5.28 14.38
C ASP A 315 5.19 6.36 14.49
N SER A 316 6.46 5.99 14.77
CA SER A 316 7.59 6.95 14.75
C SER A 316 7.83 7.55 13.37
N GLY A 317 7.48 6.79 12.31
CA GLY A 317 7.70 7.24 10.94
C GLY A 317 9.16 7.19 10.47
N ASP A 318 10.09 6.65 11.25
CA ASP A 318 11.53 6.64 10.96
C ASP A 318 11.94 5.57 9.92
N HIS A 319 11.03 4.66 9.60
CA HIS A 319 11.29 3.54 8.69
C HIS A 319 11.32 3.97 7.21
N VAL A 320 12.08 3.23 6.42
CA VAL A 320 12.07 3.26 4.95
C VAL A 320 11.62 1.88 4.45
N GLY A 321 10.49 1.83 3.76
CA GLY A 321 9.90 0.57 3.29
C GLY A 321 8.86 0.00 4.26
N LYS A 322 8.66 -1.32 4.20
CA LYS A 322 7.65 -2.05 4.96
C LYS A 322 8.19 -2.59 6.28
N ILE A 323 7.30 -2.72 7.24
CA ILE A 323 7.54 -3.43 8.50
C ILE A 323 6.74 -4.72 8.44
N LEU A 324 7.31 -5.83 8.87
CA LEU A 324 6.67 -7.14 8.83
C LEU A 324 6.58 -7.76 10.23
N LEU A 325 5.48 -8.49 10.46
CA LEU A 325 5.34 -9.46 11.55
C LEU A 325 5.66 -10.85 11.02
N VAL A 326 6.47 -11.61 11.75
CA VAL A 326 6.80 -13.01 11.44
C VAL A 326 6.10 -13.91 12.47
N MET A 327 5.46 -14.98 11.98
CA MET A 327 4.64 -15.90 12.77
C MET A 327 5.49 -16.94 13.48
#